data_55838c9a6ff327ab8bfb25fa0cc5e9cb
#
_entry.id   55838c9a6ff327ab8bfb25fa0cc5e9cb
#
_cell.length_a   1.000
_cell.length_b   1.000
_cell.length_c   1.000
_cell.angle_alpha   90.00
_cell.angle_beta   90.00
_cell.angle_gamma   90.00
#
_symmetry.space_group_name_H-M   'P 1'
#
loop_
_entity.id
_entity.type
_entity.pdbx_description
1 polymer ?
#
loop_
_entity_poly.entity_id
_entity_poly.type
_entity_poly.pdbx_seq_one_letter_code
_entity_poly.pdbx_strand_id
1 'polypeptide(L)'
;FNPEVFSNPFHPEEWKKLETDPAHPLYNRAIQGVYPPGSVFKLVLALAGLEEKTIDPVQKLRCNGIYYFGGLPFKCWKKLGHGTIALQDAIIQSCDIYFYQRGVQLGIDRIAYYANLLGLGLRTGIDLPSENSGLIPTSSWRENVRKEKWHPGDTVSASIGQGFILVTPLQAAMLAMAIANQGELYKPVILRSISGVSETELQEFRPRLMQKVNFSPETWKLVREAMTGVVNDPHGTAYWGARSSKVRLAGKTGTAQVVKSKKFEGVAEALIPMEFRDHAWFIAYAPAENPRVAVSVLVEHGGHGASAAAPLARTMVEKFLELYPEANDDE
;
A
#
# COMPACT_ATOMS: atom_id res chain seq x y z
N PHE A 1 -1.56 -4.60 21.17
CA PHE A 1 -2.17 -4.61 22.51
C PHE A 1 -3.39 -5.55 22.53
N ASN A 2 -3.83 -5.97 23.73
CA ASN A 2 -5.04 -6.77 23.87
C ASN A 2 -6.25 -5.83 24.09
N PRO A 3 -7.23 -5.77 23.15
CA PRO A 3 -8.40 -4.91 23.30
C PRO A 3 -9.32 -5.29 24.47
N GLU A 4 -9.24 -6.53 24.96
CA GLU A 4 -10.03 -6.99 26.12
C GLU A 4 -9.75 -6.20 27.40
N VAL A 5 -8.57 -5.57 27.51
CA VAL A 5 -8.24 -4.68 28.62
C VAL A 5 -9.25 -3.54 28.77
N PHE A 6 -9.90 -3.13 27.67
CA PHE A 6 -10.93 -2.08 27.68
C PHE A 6 -12.35 -2.60 27.93
N SER A 7 -12.54 -3.91 27.95
CA SER A 7 -13.85 -4.55 28.18
C SER A 7 -14.15 -4.77 29.66
N ASN A 8 -13.14 -4.73 30.51
CA ASN A 8 -13.25 -4.91 31.96
C ASN A 8 -13.28 -3.55 32.68
N PRO A 9 -13.76 -3.49 33.95
CA PRO A 9 -13.61 -2.27 34.76
C PRO A 9 -12.17 -1.80 34.74
N PHE A 10 -12.00 -0.57 34.35
CA PHE A 10 -10.71 0.03 34.07
C PHE A 10 -9.84 0.11 35.33
N HIS A 11 -8.67 -0.52 35.31
CA HIS A 11 -7.70 -0.45 36.40
C HIS A 11 -6.63 0.61 36.07
N PRO A 12 -6.45 1.63 36.94
CA PRO A 12 -5.48 2.70 36.70
C PRO A 12 -4.03 2.21 36.45
N GLU A 13 -3.66 1.08 37.10
CA GLU A 13 -2.35 0.48 36.92
C GLU A 13 -2.15 -0.13 35.53
N GLU A 14 -3.17 -0.74 34.93
CA GLU A 14 -3.13 -1.28 33.59
C GLU A 14 -3.03 -0.17 32.54
N TRP A 15 -3.76 0.92 32.75
CA TRP A 15 -3.62 2.10 31.92
C TRP A 15 -2.21 2.67 31.94
N LYS A 16 -1.66 2.85 33.13
CA LYS A 16 -0.29 3.35 33.29
C LYS A 16 0.72 2.47 32.56
N LYS A 17 0.55 1.15 32.59
CA LYS A 17 1.38 0.21 31.82
C LYS A 17 1.27 0.45 30.32
N LEU A 18 0.04 0.62 29.77
CA LEU A 18 -0.19 0.89 28.36
C LEU A 18 0.37 2.26 27.95
N GLU A 19 0.22 3.29 28.80
CA GLU A 19 0.69 4.63 28.54
C GLU A 19 2.23 4.74 28.53
N THR A 20 2.89 3.97 29.41
CA THR A 20 4.36 3.96 29.54
C THR A 20 5.06 2.88 28.72
N ASP A 21 4.32 2.03 28.03
CA ASP A 21 4.89 0.96 27.19
C ASP A 21 5.66 1.58 26.01
N PRO A 22 6.96 1.30 25.86
CA PRO A 22 7.77 1.80 24.75
C PRO A 22 7.30 1.34 23.37
N ALA A 23 6.47 0.29 23.29
CA ALA A 23 5.83 -0.13 22.05
C ALA A 23 4.63 0.76 21.64
N HIS A 24 4.23 1.73 22.50
CA HIS A 24 3.10 2.64 22.26
C HIS A 24 1.82 1.93 21.78
N PRO A 25 1.25 0.97 22.55
CA PRO A 25 0.10 0.18 22.12
C PRO A 25 -1.17 1.01 21.92
N LEU A 26 -1.28 2.18 22.53
CA LEU A 26 -2.40 3.11 22.37
C LEU A 26 -2.34 3.92 21.05
N TYR A 27 -1.18 3.91 20.37
CA TYR A 27 -1.03 4.59 19.11
C TYR A 27 -1.72 3.80 17.99
N ASN A 28 -2.78 4.37 17.41
CA ASN A 28 -3.52 3.71 16.33
C ASN A 28 -2.73 3.79 15.01
N ARG A 29 -1.83 2.83 14.81
CA ARG A 29 -0.95 2.77 13.63
C ARG A 29 -1.71 2.73 12.31
N ALA A 30 -2.94 2.24 12.31
CA ALA A 30 -3.74 2.13 11.09
C ALA A 30 -4.07 3.48 10.46
N ILE A 31 -4.26 4.52 11.28
CA ILE A 31 -4.70 5.85 10.83
C ILE A 31 -3.77 6.99 11.24
N GLN A 32 -2.93 6.80 12.25
CA GLN A 32 -2.00 7.81 12.75
C GLN A 32 -0.57 7.57 12.25
N GLY A 33 -0.15 6.31 12.17
CA GLY A 33 1.16 5.93 11.67
C GLY A 33 1.32 6.24 10.19
N VAL A 34 2.44 6.88 9.83
CA VAL A 34 2.76 7.20 8.44
C VAL A 34 4.10 6.59 8.07
N TYR A 35 4.12 5.88 6.95
CA TYR A 35 5.27 5.10 6.52
C TYR A 35 5.48 5.25 5.02
N PRO A 36 6.72 5.16 4.52
CA PRO A 36 6.94 5.03 3.08
C PRO A 36 6.22 3.77 2.56
N PRO A 37 5.40 3.87 1.52
CA PRO A 37 4.67 2.70 1.00
C PRO A 37 5.56 1.73 0.22
N GLY A 38 6.78 2.14 -0.14
CA GLY A 38 7.65 1.33 -0.96
C GLY A 38 6.99 0.91 -2.27
N SER A 39 7.25 -0.30 -2.71
CA SER A 39 6.76 -0.82 -4.00
C SER A 39 5.23 -0.89 -4.15
N VAL A 40 4.46 -0.68 -3.10
CA VAL A 40 3.00 -0.51 -3.22
C VAL A 40 2.67 0.71 -4.08
N PHE A 41 3.45 1.76 -3.98
CA PHE A 41 3.27 3.01 -4.72
C PHE A 41 3.45 2.87 -6.24
N LYS A 42 4.12 1.81 -6.71
CA LYS A 42 4.27 1.51 -8.14
C LYS A 42 2.94 1.32 -8.86
N LEU A 43 1.89 0.93 -8.14
CA LEU A 43 0.53 0.84 -8.69
C LEU A 43 0.00 2.23 -9.09
N VAL A 44 0.28 3.26 -8.29
CA VAL A 44 -0.06 4.65 -8.63
C VAL A 44 0.64 5.08 -9.92
N LEU A 45 1.94 4.78 -10.03
CA LEU A 45 2.69 5.11 -11.25
C LEU A 45 2.21 4.36 -12.47
N ALA A 46 1.84 3.08 -12.31
CA ALA A 46 1.30 2.29 -13.41
C ALA A 46 -0.01 2.89 -13.93
N LEU A 47 -0.95 3.19 -13.02
CA LEU A 47 -2.23 3.83 -13.34
C LEU A 47 -2.00 5.20 -13.99
N ALA A 48 -1.20 6.06 -13.36
CA ALA A 48 -0.89 7.39 -13.89
C ALA A 48 -0.24 7.34 -15.28
N GLY A 49 0.75 6.49 -15.45
CA GLY A 49 1.50 6.39 -16.71
C GLY A 49 0.66 5.83 -17.86
N LEU A 50 -0.28 4.93 -17.59
CA LEU A 50 -1.23 4.43 -18.58
C LEU A 50 -2.22 5.54 -19.01
N GLU A 51 -2.80 6.26 -18.05
CA GLU A 51 -3.77 7.34 -18.33
C GLU A 51 -3.10 8.55 -19.03
N GLU A 52 -1.90 8.89 -18.66
CA GLU A 52 -1.11 9.96 -19.33
C GLU A 52 -0.46 9.47 -20.64
N LYS A 53 -0.64 8.20 -21.02
CA LYS A 53 -0.02 7.58 -22.20
C LYS A 53 1.53 7.72 -22.22
N THR A 54 2.15 7.92 -21.08
CA THR A 54 3.60 7.90 -20.91
C THR A 54 4.15 6.49 -20.77
N ILE A 55 3.26 5.53 -20.48
CA ILE A 55 3.55 4.10 -20.47
C ILE A 55 2.73 3.43 -21.60
N ASP A 56 3.46 2.89 -22.58
CA ASP A 56 2.93 1.85 -23.46
C ASP A 56 3.09 0.51 -22.75
N PRO A 57 2.00 -0.23 -22.45
CA PRO A 57 2.05 -1.44 -21.65
C PRO A 57 2.86 -2.56 -22.27
N VAL A 58 3.00 -2.58 -23.60
CA VAL A 58 3.76 -3.62 -24.33
C VAL A 58 5.22 -3.23 -24.59
N GLN A 59 5.55 -1.93 -24.38
CA GLN A 59 6.91 -1.46 -24.54
C GLN A 59 7.83 -2.07 -23.49
N LYS A 60 8.85 -2.77 -23.95
CA LYS A 60 9.85 -3.40 -23.10
C LYS A 60 10.98 -2.46 -22.75
N LEU A 61 11.39 -2.49 -21.48
CA LEU A 61 12.60 -1.82 -20.97
C LEU A 61 13.60 -2.85 -20.45
N ARG A 62 14.88 -2.51 -20.48
CA ARG A 62 15.94 -3.38 -19.97
C ARG A 62 16.29 -3.01 -18.54
N CYS A 63 16.23 -3.97 -17.64
CA CYS A 63 16.67 -3.88 -16.26
C CYS A 63 17.96 -4.69 -16.06
N ASN A 64 19.08 -4.01 -15.88
CA ASN A 64 20.41 -4.62 -15.63
C ASN A 64 20.81 -4.57 -14.15
N GLY A 65 19.86 -4.28 -13.23
CA GLY A 65 20.13 -4.19 -11.80
C GLY A 65 20.52 -2.79 -11.30
N ILE A 66 21.00 -1.91 -12.17
CA ILE A 66 21.39 -0.53 -11.81
C ILE A 66 20.89 0.45 -12.89
N TYR A 67 20.33 1.57 -12.44
CA TYR A 67 19.94 2.71 -13.26
C TYR A 67 20.77 3.93 -12.84
N TYR A 68 21.43 4.58 -13.79
CA TYR A 68 22.16 5.81 -13.52
C TYR A 68 21.34 7.02 -13.92
N PHE A 69 21.15 7.94 -12.97
CA PHE A 69 20.45 9.20 -13.21
C PHE A 69 21.21 10.36 -12.56
N GLY A 70 21.54 11.38 -13.35
CA GLY A 70 22.35 12.50 -12.86
C GLY A 70 23.71 12.08 -12.29
N GLY A 71 24.32 11.02 -12.81
CA GLY A 71 25.59 10.46 -12.33
C GLY A 71 25.46 9.58 -11.07
N LEU A 72 24.26 9.47 -10.47
CA LEU A 72 24.04 8.68 -9.26
C LEU A 72 23.45 7.30 -9.60
N PRO A 73 23.90 6.21 -8.92
CA PRO A 73 23.39 4.87 -9.13
C PRO A 73 22.11 4.64 -8.30
N PHE A 74 21.05 4.12 -8.93
CA PHE A 74 19.83 3.64 -8.32
C PHE A 74 19.71 2.14 -8.57
N LYS A 75 19.73 1.35 -7.52
CA LYS A 75 19.76 -0.12 -7.60
C LYS A 75 18.34 -0.69 -7.70
N CYS A 76 18.20 -1.78 -8.46
CA CYS A 76 17.03 -2.64 -8.37
C CYS A 76 17.20 -3.64 -7.22
N TRP A 77 16.10 -4.07 -6.60
CA TRP A 77 16.16 -5.11 -5.58
C TRP A 77 16.76 -6.41 -6.12
N LYS A 78 16.51 -6.75 -7.39
CA LYS A 78 17.15 -7.88 -8.07
C LYS A 78 18.51 -7.46 -8.63
N LYS A 79 19.58 -7.83 -7.95
CA LYS A 79 20.96 -7.37 -8.23
C LYS A 79 21.41 -7.59 -9.69
N LEU A 80 21.06 -8.72 -10.29
CA LEU A 80 21.38 -9.05 -11.69
C LEU A 80 20.38 -8.46 -12.68
N GLY A 81 19.35 -7.75 -12.20
CA GLY A 81 18.28 -7.20 -13.02
C GLY A 81 17.22 -8.23 -13.42
N HIS A 82 16.18 -7.72 -14.06
CA HIS A 82 15.03 -8.52 -14.54
C HIS A 82 15.15 -8.86 -16.04
N GLY A 83 16.21 -8.37 -16.70
CA GLY A 83 16.33 -8.50 -18.15
C GLY A 83 15.39 -7.54 -18.88
N THR A 84 14.83 -7.97 -19.98
CA THR A 84 13.87 -7.18 -20.78
C THR A 84 12.46 -7.44 -20.29
N ILE A 85 11.77 -6.39 -19.81
CA ILE A 85 10.51 -6.49 -19.06
C ILE A 85 9.53 -5.40 -19.50
N ALA A 86 8.24 -5.73 -19.62
CA ALA A 86 7.14 -4.82 -19.90
C ALA A 86 6.38 -4.48 -18.61
N LEU A 87 5.35 -3.62 -18.69
CA LEU A 87 4.64 -3.10 -17.52
C LEU A 87 4.06 -4.20 -16.62
N GLN A 88 3.35 -5.17 -17.20
CA GLN A 88 2.70 -6.23 -16.42
C GLN A 88 3.72 -7.00 -15.59
N ASP A 89 4.78 -7.49 -16.23
CA ASP A 89 5.87 -8.20 -15.56
C ASP A 89 6.62 -7.30 -14.56
N ALA A 90 6.75 -6.00 -14.86
CA ALA A 90 7.38 -5.05 -13.95
C ALA A 90 6.57 -4.85 -12.65
N ILE A 91 5.24 -4.96 -12.70
CA ILE A 91 4.39 -4.98 -11.50
C ILE A 91 4.52 -6.33 -10.79
N ILE A 92 4.39 -7.45 -11.51
CA ILE A 92 4.44 -8.82 -10.98
C ILE A 92 5.75 -9.06 -10.23
N GLN A 93 6.88 -8.72 -10.85
CA GLN A 93 8.22 -8.91 -10.29
C GLN A 93 8.74 -7.68 -9.53
N SER A 94 7.93 -6.62 -9.43
CA SER A 94 8.27 -5.39 -8.71
C SER A 94 9.59 -4.74 -9.16
N CYS A 95 9.83 -4.59 -10.46
CA CYS A 95 11.06 -4.03 -11.02
C CYS A 95 11.21 -2.54 -10.72
N ASP A 96 12.22 -2.16 -9.92
CA ASP A 96 12.44 -0.74 -9.57
C ASP A 96 12.87 0.09 -10.77
N ILE A 97 13.78 -0.44 -11.61
CA ILE A 97 14.34 0.30 -12.74
C ILE A 97 13.26 0.67 -13.76
N TYR A 98 12.28 -0.20 -14.00
CA TYR A 98 11.16 0.14 -14.84
C TYR A 98 10.44 1.39 -14.32
N PHE A 99 10.13 1.40 -13.03
CA PHE A 99 9.39 2.50 -12.40
C PHE A 99 10.24 3.75 -12.21
N TYR A 100 11.55 3.65 -11.99
CA TYR A 100 12.45 4.81 -11.97
C TYR A 100 12.37 5.60 -13.29
N GLN A 101 12.48 4.91 -14.42
CA GLN A 101 12.45 5.56 -15.74
C GLN A 101 11.08 6.17 -16.03
N ARG A 102 9.99 5.46 -15.72
CA ARG A 102 8.63 5.94 -15.97
C ARG A 102 8.24 7.09 -15.03
N GLY A 103 8.66 7.04 -13.79
CA GLY A 103 8.39 8.12 -12.86
C GLY A 103 9.11 9.42 -13.20
N VAL A 104 10.35 9.34 -13.69
CA VAL A 104 11.07 10.52 -14.19
C VAL A 104 10.36 11.15 -15.39
N GLN A 105 9.82 10.34 -16.31
CA GLN A 105 9.03 10.82 -17.45
C GLN A 105 7.74 11.51 -17.02
N LEU A 106 7.07 10.98 -15.99
CA LEU A 106 5.80 11.51 -15.48
C LEU A 106 6.00 12.79 -14.66
N GLY A 107 7.09 12.87 -13.90
CA GLY A 107 7.39 13.98 -13.00
C GLY A 107 6.58 13.98 -11.71
N ILE A 108 7.14 14.62 -10.65
CA ILE A 108 6.58 14.54 -9.30
C ILE A 108 5.18 15.11 -9.16
N ASP A 109 4.88 16.21 -9.85
CA ASP A 109 3.58 16.89 -9.70
C ASP A 109 2.44 16.05 -10.31
N ARG A 110 2.70 15.33 -11.42
CA ARG A 110 1.72 14.38 -11.98
C ARG A 110 1.58 13.16 -11.09
N ILE A 111 2.70 12.63 -10.56
CA ILE A 111 2.67 11.53 -9.58
C ILE A 111 1.83 11.92 -8.38
N ALA A 112 2.02 13.12 -7.83
CA ALA A 112 1.24 13.62 -6.69
C ALA A 112 -0.24 13.78 -7.02
N TYR A 113 -0.56 14.32 -8.19
CA TYR A 113 -1.95 14.44 -8.66
C TYR A 113 -2.67 13.08 -8.65
N TYR A 114 -2.08 12.07 -9.28
CA TYR A 114 -2.68 10.73 -9.34
C TYR A 114 -2.72 10.02 -7.98
N ALA A 115 -1.70 10.22 -7.13
CA ALA A 115 -1.71 9.69 -5.78
C ALA A 115 -2.87 10.24 -4.95
N ASN A 116 -3.08 11.57 -4.99
CA ASN A 116 -4.21 12.23 -4.32
C ASN A 116 -5.56 11.78 -4.89
N LEU A 117 -5.65 11.63 -6.21
CA LEU A 117 -6.84 11.13 -6.89
C LEU A 117 -7.23 9.71 -6.43
N LEU A 118 -6.23 8.91 -6.07
CA LEU A 118 -6.41 7.55 -5.53
C LEU A 118 -6.53 7.50 -4.00
N GLY A 119 -6.68 8.65 -3.32
CA GLY A 119 -6.91 8.77 -1.89
C GLY A 119 -5.65 8.78 -1.02
N LEU A 120 -4.45 8.82 -1.59
CA LEU A 120 -3.20 8.94 -0.83
C LEU A 120 -2.87 10.41 -0.54
N GLY A 121 -2.25 10.70 0.61
CA GLY A 121 -1.89 12.06 1.01
C GLY A 121 -3.06 12.93 1.48
N LEU A 122 -4.23 12.35 1.67
CA LEU A 122 -5.45 13.00 2.13
C LEU A 122 -6.07 12.21 3.28
N ARG A 123 -6.78 12.87 4.19
CA ARG A 123 -7.56 12.16 5.20
C ARG A 123 -8.68 11.36 4.53
N THR A 124 -8.88 10.12 4.99
CA THR A 124 -9.94 9.24 4.47
C THR A 124 -11.32 9.64 4.96
N GLY A 125 -11.36 10.48 6.01
CA GLY A 125 -12.60 10.90 6.66
C GLY A 125 -13.24 9.82 7.52
N ILE A 126 -12.47 8.81 7.95
CA ILE A 126 -12.94 7.84 8.96
C ILE A 126 -13.32 8.57 10.24
N ASP A 127 -14.44 8.14 10.87
CA ASP A 127 -14.97 8.80 12.07
C ASP A 127 -14.19 8.37 13.33
N LEU A 128 -12.86 8.56 13.29
CA LEU A 128 -11.93 8.34 14.40
C LEU A 128 -11.03 9.57 14.59
N PRO A 129 -10.64 9.90 15.83
CA PRO A 129 -9.78 11.04 16.10
C PRO A 129 -8.34 10.82 15.61
N SER A 130 -7.66 11.94 15.38
CA SER A 130 -6.21 11.97 15.11
C SER A 130 -5.77 11.26 13.81
N GLU A 131 -6.66 11.19 12.82
CA GLU A 131 -6.28 10.66 11.50
C GLU A 131 -5.18 11.54 10.87
N ASN A 132 -4.11 10.89 10.38
CA ASN A 132 -3.03 11.53 9.67
C ASN A 132 -3.30 11.53 8.15
N SER A 133 -3.01 12.63 7.49
CA SER A 133 -3.16 12.74 6.02
C SER A 133 -2.04 12.05 5.23
N GLY A 134 -0.95 11.62 5.88
CA GLY A 134 0.26 11.25 5.14
C GLY A 134 0.91 12.46 4.45
N LEU A 135 1.79 12.18 3.51
CA LEU A 135 2.48 13.19 2.71
C LEU A 135 2.73 12.66 1.29
N ILE A 136 2.17 13.33 0.30
CA ILE A 136 2.55 13.17 -1.10
C ILE A 136 3.18 14.49 -1.54
N PRO A 137 4.51 14.53 -1.74
CA PRO A 137 5.21 15.76 -2.04
C PRO A 137 4.94 16.24 -3.46
N THR A 138 4.90 17.57 -3.61
CA THR A 138 4.93 18.25 -4.92
C THR A 138 6.19 19.11 -5.03
N SER A 139 6.49 19.62 -6.21
CA SER A 139 7.56 20.61 -6.39
C SER A 139 7.30 21.84 -5.52
N SER A 140 6.07 22.35 -5.50
CA SER A 140 5.66 23.49 -4.68
C SER A 140 5.70 23.20 -3.18
N TRP A 141 5.37 21.98 -2.74
CA TRP A 141 5.54 21.60 -1.34
C TRP A 141 7.00 21.73 -0.90
N ARG A 142 7.95 21.26 -1.71
CA ARG A 142 9.37 21.36 -1.37
C ARG A 142 9.84 22.79 -1.28
N GLU A 143 9.45 23.65 -2.21
CA GLU A 143 9.78 25.08 -2.20
C GLU A 143 9.19 25.81 -0.98
N ASN A 144 7.91 25.53 -0.68
CA ASN A 144 7.20 26.24 0.41
C ASN A 144 7.59 25.75 1.81
N VAL A 145 7.79 24.43 1.99
CA VAL A 145 8.02 23.83 3.30
C VAL A 145 9.52 23.66 3.59
N ARG A 146 10.29 23.20 2.59
CA ARG A 146 11.74 22.94 2.77
C ARG A 146 12.61 24.09 2.31
N LYS A 147 12.05 25.09 1.61
CA LYS A 147 12.77 26.24 1.05
C LYS A 147 13.86 25.82 0.03
N GLU A 148 13.64 24.73 -0.66
CA GLU A 148 14.54 24.12 -1.64
C GLU A 148 13.79 23.79 -2.92
N LYS A 149 14.48 23.83 -4.06
CA LYS A 149 13.92 23.34 -5.33
C LYS A 149 13.80 21.82 -5.31
N TRP A 150 12.81 21.31 -6.04
CA TRP A 150 12.70 19.88 -6.27
C TRP A 150 13.87 19.38 -7.12
N HIS A 151 14.54 18.33 -6.67
CA HIS A 151 15.61 17.71 -7.45
C HIS A 151 15.07 16.51 -8.24
N PRO A 152 15.41 16.39 -9.56
CA PRO A 152 14.93 15.26 -10.35
C PRO A 152 15.27 13.88 -9.77
N GLY A 153 16.39 13.75 -9.04
CA GLY A 153 16.76 12.54 -8.30
C GLY A 153 15.77 12.13 -7.19
N ASP A 154 15.06 13.10 -6.61
CA ASP A 154 14.00 12.81 -5.63
C ASP A 154 12.80 12.15 -6.31
N THR A 155 12.52 12.49 -7.59
CA THR A 155 11.48 11.80 -8.37
C THR A 155 11.83 10.33 -8.57
N VAL A 156 13.10 9.98 -8.77
CA VAL A 156 13.51 8.57 -8.87
C VAL A 156 13.14 7.80 -7.61
N SER A 157 13.45 8.35 -6.42
CA SER A 157 13.10 7.73 -5.14
C SER A 157 11.58 7.68 -4.93
N ALA A 158 10.87 8.78 -5.24
CA ALA A 158 9.42 8.86 -5.14
C ALA A 158 8.71 7.84 -6.06
N SER A 159 9.31 7.51 -7.21
CA SER A 159 8.75 6.56 -8.18
C SER A 159 8.55 5.14 -7.61
N ILE A 160 9.19 4.80 -6.54
CA ILE A 160 9.04 3.51 -5.84
C ILE A 160 8.50 3.67 -4.42
N GLY A 161 7.85 4.81 -4.12
CA GLY A 161 7.23 5.06 -2.83
C GLY A 161 8.24 5.27 -1.69
N GLN A 162 9.38 5.87 -2.00
CA GLN A 162 10.45 6.21 -1.05
C GLN A 162 10.65 7.73 -1.00
N GLY A 163 11.65 8.18 -0.24
CA GLY A 163 11.94 9.60 -0.09
C GLY A 163 10.96 10.30 0.84
N PHE A 164 10.22 11.29 0.35
CA PHE A 164 9.29 12.06 1.16
C PHE A 164 7.86 11.51 1.18
N ILE A 165 7.57 10.45 0.42
CA ILE A 165 6.22 9.86 0.36
C ILE A 165 5.94 9.10 1.66
N LEU A 166 4.84 9.46 2.31
CA LEU A 166 4.34 8.83 3.53
C LEU A 166 2.84 8.58 3.42
N VAL A 167 2.40 7.37 3.74
CA VAL A 167 0.98 6.99 3.75
C VAL A 167 0.63 6.25 5.03
N THR A 168 -0.65 6.28 5.41
CA THR A 168 -1.16 5.44 6.49
C THR A 168 -1.53 4.04 5.97
N PRO A 169 -1.56 3.01 6.83
CA PRO A 169 -2.08 1.69 6.45
C PRO A 169 -3.52 1.73 5.90
N LEU A 170 -4.37 2.59 6.44
CA LEU A 170 -5.73 2.76 5.93
C LEU A 170 -5.73 3.33 4.50
N GLN A 171 -4.90 4.33 4.20
CA GLN A 171 -4.76 4.85 2.83
C GLN A 171 -4.29 3.77 1.85
N ALA A 172 -3.35 2.92 2.27
CA ALA A 172 -2.89 1.80 1.45
C ALA A 172 -4.00 0.75 1.21
N ALA A 173 -4.88 0.50 2.20
CA ALA A 173 -6.07 -0.34 2.02
C ALA A 173 -7.08 0.31 1.06
N MET A 174 -7.27 1.63 1.14
CA MET A 174 -8.12 2.37 0.21
C MET A 174 -7.60 2.34 -1.22
N LEU A 175 -6.28 2.39 -1.43
CA LEU A 175 -5.70 2.19 -2.76
C LEU A 175 -6.04 0.79 -3.32
N ALA A 176 -5.94 -0.26 -2.48
CA ALA A 176 -6.33 -1.61 -2.89
C ALA A 176 -7.84 -1.68 -3.22
N MET A 177 -8.69 -1.04 -2.42
CA MET A 177 -10.13 -0.92 -2.65
C MET A 177 -10.43 -0.17 -3.96
N ALA A 178 -9.77 0.97 -4.20
CA ALA A 178 -9.96 1.76 -5.42
C ALA A 178 -9.66 0.94 -6.68
N ILE A 179 -8.59 0.14 -6.65
CA ILE A 179 -8.22 -0.73 -7.78
C ILE A 179 -9.23 -1.89 -7.91
N ALA A 180 -9.64 -2.50 -6.82
CA ALA A 180 -10.65 -3.56 -6.78
C ALA A 180 -11.98 -3.10 -7.39
N ASN A 181 -12.42 -1.90 -7.02
CA ASN A 181 -13.69 -1.28 -7.44
C ASN A 181 -13.58 -0.44 -8.73
N GLN A 182 -12.46 -0.53 -9.44
CA GLN A 182 -12.25 0.20 -10.70
C GLN A 182 -12.50 1.71 -10.55
N GLY A 183 -11.97 2.30 -9.48
CA GLY A 183 -11.96 3.75 -9.23
C GLY A 183 -12.98 4.25 -8.22
N GLU A 184 -13.87 3.43 -7.71
CA GLU A 184 -14.79 3.86 -6.66
C GLU A 184 -14.12 3.83 -5.29
N LEU A 185 -14.04 5.01 -4.66
CA LEU A 185 -13.53 5.21 -3.31
C LEU A 185 -14.69 5.52 -2.37
N TYR A 186 -14.84 4.68 -1.34
CA TYR A 186 -15.88 4.86 -0.31
C TYR A 186 -15.26 5.36 0.99
N LYS A 187 -16.03 6.20 1.72
CA LYS A 187 -15.65 6.62 3.06
C LYS A 187 -15.56 5.40 3.98
N PRO A 188 -14.43 5.18 4.69
CA PRO A 188 -14.37 4.13 5.71
C PRO A 188 -15.33 4.43 6.85
N VAL A 189 -16.16 3.47 7.21
CA VAL A 189 -17.12 3.56 8.31
C VAL A 189 -16.91 2.36 9.23
N ILE A 190 -16.81 2.61 10.54
CA ILE A 190 -16.68 1.57 11.57
C ILE A 190 -18.00 1.28 12.28
N LEU A 191 -18.93 2.22 12.20
CA LEU A 191 -20.23 2.11 12.83
C LEU A 191 -21.25 1.56 11.81
N ARG A 192 -21.77 0.36 12.06
CA ARG A 192 -22.75 -0.26 11.17
C ARG A 192 -24.16 0.24 11.45
N SER A 193 -24.54 0.30 12.73
CA SER A 193 -25.89 0.72 13.14
C SER A 193 -25.89 1.21 14.59
N ILE A 194 -26.85 2.05 14.88
CA ILE A 194 -27.21 2.45 16.25
C ILE A 194 -28.66 2.03 16.47
N SER A 195 -28.92 1.28 17.54
CA SER A 195 -30.28 0.97 18.01
C SER A 195 -30.64 1.91 19.16
N GLY A 196 -31.79 2.58 19.04
CA GLY A 196 -32.36 3.42 20.11
C GLY A 196 -33.02 2.64 21.22
N VAL A 197 -33.57 3.35 22.21
CA VAL A 197 -34.37 2.77 23.31
C VAL A 197 -35.72 2.24 22.82
N SER A 198 -36.17 2.65 21.63
CA SER A 198 -37.36 2.13 20.95
C SER A 198 -36.96 1.41 19.66
N GLU A 199 -37.61 0.27 19.35
CA GLU A 199 -37.33 -0.52 18.13
C GLU A 199 -37.55 0.23 16.82
N THR A 200 -38.09 1.44 16.86
CA THR A 200 -38.36 2.30 15.69
C THR A 200 -37.21 3.18 15.29
N GLU A 201 -36.09 3.25 16.03
CA GLU A 201 -34.98 4.14 15.81
C GLU A 201 -33.68 3.39 15.42
N LEU A 202 -33.76 2.48 14.44
CA LEU A 202 -32.58 1.87 13.88
C LEU A 202 -31.98 2.82 12.81
N GLN A 203 -30.84 3.44 13.12
CA GLN A 203 -30.06 4.17 12.14
C GLN A 203 -28.97 3.28 11.55
N GLU A 204 -29.11 2.92 10.29
CA GLU A 204 -28.09 2.19 9.55
C GLU A 204 -27.17 3.14 8.80
N PHE A 205 -25.86 2.85 8.86
CA PHE A 205 -24.85 3.58 8.11
C PHE A 205 -24.57 2.83 6.80
N ARG A 206 -24.90 3.48 5.69
CA ARG A 206 -24.66 2.92 4.35
C ARG A 206 -23.32 3.39 3.79
N PRO A 207 -22.67 2.59 2.92
CA PRO A 207 -21.48 3.02 2.22
C PRO A 207 -21.70 4.34 1.48
N ARG A 208 -20.81 5.30 1.72
CA ARG A 208 -20.84 6.61 1.05
C ARG A 208 -19.73 6.69 0.02
N LEU A 209 -20.10 6.79 -1.25
CA LEU A 209 -19.14 7.07 -2.31
C LEU A 209 -18.55 8.48 -2.11
N MET A 210 -17.23 8.56 -1.95
CA MET A 210 -16.50 9.82 -1.83
C MET A 210 -16.09 10.35 -3.18
N GLN A 211 -15.60 9.45 -4.03
CA GLN A 211 -15.03 9.80 -5.32
C GLN A 211 -15.10 8.61 -6.28
N LYS A 212 -15.25 8.92 -7.55
CA LYS A 212 -15.10 7.97 -8.64
C LYS A 212 -13.99 8.46 -9.57
N VAL A 213 -12.95 7.66 -9.70
CA VAL A 213 -11.81 7.93 -10.58
C VAL A 213 -12.08 7.29 -11.93
N ASN A 214 -12.26 8.13 -12.95
CA ASN A 214 -12.65 7.69 -14.29
C ASN A 214 -11.40 7.42 -15.16
N PHE A 215 -10.73 6.29 -14.93
CA PHE A 215 -9.70 5.78 -15.83
C PHE A 215 -10.31 4.82 -16.85
N SER A 216 -9.56 4.54 -17.91
CA SER A 216 -10.03 3.61 -18.93
C SER A 216 -10.23 2.20 -18.35
N PRO A 217 -11.23 1.44 -18.82
CA PRO A 217 -11.42 0.05 -18.40
C PRO A 217 -10.18 -0.81 -18.61
N GLU A 218 -9.42 -0.56 -19.67
CA GLU A 218 -8.19 -1.25 -20.02
C GLU A 218 -7.10 -1.00 -18.97
N THR A 219 -6.97 0.24 -18.47
CA THR A 219 -6.04 0.61 -17.41
C THR A 219 -6.33 -0.18 -16.12
N TRP A 220 -7.59 -0.18 -15.69
CA TRP A 220 -8.00 -0.95 -14.50
C TRP A 220 -7.75 -2.45 -14.68
N LYS A 221 -8.16 -3.00 -15.84
CA LYS A 221 -7.99 -4.42 -16.16
C LYS A 221 -6.52 -4.83 -16.08
N LEU A 222 -5.62 -4.10 -16.74
CA LEU A 222 -4.20 -4.42 -16.79
C LEU A 222 -3.57 -4.42 -15.38
N VAL A 223 -3.88 -3.39 -14.56
CA VAL A 223 -3.31 -3.30 -13.21
C VAL A 223 -3.88 -4.40 -12.30
N ARG A 224 -5.17 -4.72 -12.39
CA ARG A 224 -5.79 -5.82 -11.65
C ARG A 224 -5.22 -7.18 -12.04
N GLU A 225 -5.02 -7.44 -13.34
CA GLU A 225 -4.37 -8.67 -13.84
C GLU A 225 -2.93 -8.77 -13.33
N ALA A 226 -2.18 -7.66 -13.35
CA ALA A 226 -0.81 -7.64 -12.82
C ALA A 226 -0.78 -7.90 -11.31
N MET A 227 -1.69 -7.30 -10.53
CA MET A 227 -1.81 -7.58 -9.08
C MET A 227 -2.20 -9.05 -8.81
N THR A 228 -3.02 -9.63 -9.67
CA THR A 228 -3.34 -11.07 -9.61
C THR A 228 -2.10 -11.91 -9.88
N GLY A 229 -1.27 -11.51 -10.84
CA GLY A 229 0.00 -12.16 -11.16
C GLY A 229 1.03 -12.06 -10.02
N VAL A 230 1.07 -10.94 -9.26
CA VAL A 230 1.96 -10.82 -8.08
C VAL A 230 1.78 -11.98 -7.09
N VAL A 231 0.56 -12.50 -6.97
CA VAL A 231 0.21 -13.58 -6.02
C VAL A 231 0.22 -14.96 -6.69
N ASN A 232 -0.19 -15.06 -7.96
CA ASN A 232 -0.50 -16.36 -8.57
C ASN A 232 0.49 -16.80 -9.66
N ASP A 233 1.33 -15.88 -10.16
CA ASP A 233 2.42 -16.25 -11.10
C ASP A 233 3.64 -16.76 -10.30
N PRO A 234 4.32 -17.84 -10.73
CA PRO A 234 5.52 -18.35 -10.07
C PRO A 234 6.66 -17.32 -9.92
N HIS A 235 6.72 -16.31 -10.79
CA HIS A 235 7.67 -15.19 -10.71
C HIS A 235 7.16 -14.03 -9.84
N GLY A 236 5.91 -14.11 -9.38
CA GLY A 236 5.29 -13.08 -8.57
C GLY A 236 5.92 -12.94 -7.19
N THR A 237 6.10 -11.69 -6.75
CA THR A 237 6.81 -11.42 -5.47
C THR A 237 6.07 -11.96 -4.24
N ALA A 238 4.77 -12.26 -4.32
CA ALA A 238 3.99 -12.81 -3.22
C ALA A 238 3.53 -14.26 -3.43
N TYR A 239 4.02 -14.94 -4.49
CA TYR A 239 3.58 -16.29 -4.84
C TYR A 239 3.66 -17.27 -3.65
N TRP A 240 4.77 -17.29 -2.94
CA TRP A 240 4.97 -18.19 -1.80
C TRP A 240 4.28 -17.71 -0.51
N GLY A 241 4.09 -16.39 -0.35
CA GLY A 241 3.52 -15.82 0.87
C GLY A 241 1.99 -15.70 0.88
N ALA A 242 1.40 -15.31 -0.23
CA ALA A 242 -0.02 -14.95 -0.30
C ALA A 242 -0.89 -15.89 -1.14
N ARG A 243 -0.32 -16.82 -1.92
CA ARG A 243 -1.11 -17.77 -2.69
C ARG A 243 -1.98 -18.63 -1.78
N SER A 244 -3.26 -18.72 -2.11
CA SER A 244 -4.25 -19.53 -1.38
C SER A 244 -4.85 -20.58 -2.30
N SER A 245 -5.20 -21.72 -1.72
CA SER A 245 -6.00 -22.75 -2.39
C SER A 245 -7.51 -22.53 -2.22
N LYS A 246 -7.91 -21.61 -1.34
CA LYS A 246 -9.32 -21.33 -1.01
C LYS A 246 -9.90 -20.19 -1.85
N VAL A 247 -9.09 -19.18 -2.14
CA VAL A 247 -9.52 -17.97 -2.87
C VAL A 247 -8.37 -17.39 -3.67
N ARG A 248 -8.66 -16.84 -4.84
CA ARG A 248 -7.68 -16.16 -5.65
C ARG A 248 -7.53 -14.71 -5.18
N LEU A 249 -6.34 -14.35 -4.68
CA LEU A 249 -6.02 -13.00 -4.26
C LEU A 249 -5.32 -12.22 -5.39
N ALA A 250 -5.56 -10.91 -5.40
CA ALA A 250 -4.73 -9.95 -6.12
C ALA A 250 -4.03 -9.04 -5.09
N GLY A 251 -2.75 -8.73 -5.27
CA GLY A 251 -2.04 -7.94 -4.26
C GLY A 251 -0.75 -7.32 -4.75
N LYS A 252 -0.06 -6.61 -3.85
CA LYS A 252 1.25 -6.02 -4.12
C LYS A 252 2.09 -5.99 -2.86
N THR A 253 3.30 -6.50 -2.94
CA THR A 253 4.31 -6.38 -1.88
C THR A 253 4.93 -5.00 -1.85
N GLY A 254 5.29 -4.54 -0.67
CA GLY A 254 6.12 -3.38 -0.44
C GLY A 254 7.21 -3.67 0.59
N THR A 255 8.30 -2.93 0.49
CA THR A 255 9.37 -2.89 1.47
C THR A 255 9.76 -1.44 1.62
N ALA A 256 9.56 -0.89 2.81
CA ALA A 256 9.87 0.50 3.11
C ALA A 256 11.20 0.60 3.85
N GLN A 257 12.19 1.21 3.22
CA GLN A 257 13.51 1.37 3.82
C GLN A 257 13.44 2.32 5.02
N VAL A 258 13.87 1.84 6.20
CA VAL A 258 13.94 2.63 7.43
C VAL A 258 15.23 3.43 7.49
N VAL A 259 16.35 2.83 7.13
CA VAL A 259 17.67 3.48 7.16
C VAL A 259 18.47 3.14 5.91
N LYS A 260 18.93 4.16 5.17
CA LYS A 260 19.97 4.01 4.15
C LYS A 260 21.35 3.94 4.83
N SER A 261 21.57 2.94 5.67
CA SER A 261 22.88 2.80 6.33
C SER A 261 23.80 1.94 5.47
N LYS A 262 24.90 2.53 5.01
CA LYS A 262 26.02 1.78 4.41
C LYS A 262 26.52 0.66 5.34
N LYS A 263 26.29 0.79 6.66
CA LYS A 263 26.69 -0.17 7.69
C LYS A 263 26.05 -1.55 7.50
N PHE A 264 24.86 -1.62 6.92
CA PHE A 264 24.12 -2.88 6.71
C PHE A 264 24.08 -3.32 5.24
N GLU A 265 24.81 -2.64 4.35
CA GLU A 265 24.84 -3.04 2.95
C GLU A 265 25.50 -4.42 2.77
N GLY A 266 24.73 -5.38 2.25
CA GLY A 266 25.18 -6.76 2.06
C GLY A 266 25.05 -7.66 3.28
N VAL A 267 24.61 -7.14 4.42
CA VAL A 267 24.30 -7.93 5.62
C VAL A 267 22.99 -8.67 5.43
N ALA A 268 22.94 -9.94 5.81
CA ALA A 268 21.70 -10.72 5.78
C ALA A 268 20.70 -10.10 6.77
N GLU A 269 19.43 -9.98 6.37
CA GLU A 269 18.38 -9.30 7.15
C GLU A 269 18.24 -9.83 8.58
N ALA A 270 18.41 -11.16 8.76
CA ALA A 270 18.36 -11.79 10.07
C ALA A 270 19.45 -11.29 11.04
N LEU A 271 20.55 -10.75 10.52
CA LEU A 271 21.67 -10.20 11.29
C LEU A 271 21.53 -8.68 11.51
N ILE A 272 20.56 -8.01 10.89
CA ILE A 272 20.28 -6.59 11.10
C ILE A 272 19.46 -6.47 12.39
N PRO A 273 19.83 -5.59 13.36
CA PRO A 273 19.02 -5.33 14.54
C PRO A 273 17.60 -4.91 14.13
N MET A 274 16.59 -5.35 14.89
CA MET A 274 15.18 -5.24 14.50
C MET A 274 14.79 -3.80 14.17
N GLU A 275 15.22 -2.84 14.95
CA GLU A 275 14.92 -1.41 14.80
C GLU A 275 15.45 -0.78 13.50
N PHE A 276 16.37 -1.45 12.79
CA PHE A 276 16.93 -1.01 11.52
C PHE A 276 16.42 -1.80 10.32
N ARG A 277 15.60 -2.84 10.54
CA ARG A 277 15.00 -3.60 9.45
C ARG A 277 13.93 -2.77 8.75
N ASP A 278 13.75 -3.05 7.48
CA ASP A 278 12.72 -2.40 6.68
C ASP A 278 11.31 -2.75 7.17
N HIS A 279 10.35 -1.87 6.92
CA HIS A 279 8.95 -2.21 7.17
C HIS A 279 8.40 -3.04 6.03
N ALA A 280 7.71 -4.12 6.36
CA ALA A 280 7.11 -5.04 5.41
C ALA A 280 5.67 -4.62 5.10
N TRP A 281 5.35 -4.42 3.82
CA TRP A 281 4.01 -4.10 3.35
C TRP A 281 3.42 -5.19 2.46
N PHE A 282 2.14 -5.40 2.59
CA PHE A 282 1.34 -6.10 1.59
C PHE A 282 -0.07 -5.52 1.54
N ILE A 283 -0.51 -5.12 0.35
CA ILE A 283 -1.90 -4.78 0.09
C ILE A 283 -2.52 -5.82 -0.82
N ALA A 284 -3.80 -6.12 -0.61
CA ALA A 284 -4.50 -7.08 -1.43
C ALA A 284 -6.01 -6.82 -1.44
N TYR A 285 -6.67 -7.46 -2.39
CA TYR A 285 -8.12 -7.65 -2.38
C TYR A 285 -8.46 -9.07 -2.85
N ALA A 286 -9.64 -9.53 -2.47
CA ALA A 286 -10.13 -10.84 -2.84
C ALA A 286 -11.68 -10.92 -2.78
N PRO A 287 -12.29 -11.87 -3.53
CA PRO A 287 -11.71 -12.62 -4.65
C PRO A 287 -11.19 -11.70 -5.76
N ALA A 288 -10.19 -12.14 -6.54
CA ALA A 288 -9.60 -11.29 -7.59
C ALA A 288 -10.61 -10.90 -8.69
N GLU A 289 -11.54 -11.78 -8.99
CA GLU A 289 -12.57 -11.62 -10.01
C GLU A 289 -13.71 -10.72 -9.53
N ASN A 290 -14.29 -11.04 -8.37
CA ASN A 290 -15.39 -10.31 -7.73
C ASN A 290 -14.97 -9.87 -6.31
N PRO A 291 -14.28 -8.73 -6.16
CA PRO A 291 -13.72 -8.30 -4.88
C PRO A 291 -14.78 -8.04 -3.81
N ARG A 292 -14.59 -8.60 -2.62
CA ARG A 292 -15.44 -8.44 -1.44
C ARG A 292 -14.70 -7.83 -0.25
N VAL A 293 -13.37 -7.94 -0.24
CA VAL A 293 -12.53 -7.42 0.83
C VAL A 293 -11.24 -6.87 0.26
N ALA A 294 -10.83 -5.73 0.78
CA ALA A 294 -9.50 -5.16 0.57
C ALA A 294 -8.76 -5.10 1.91
N VAL A 295 -7.48 -5.40 1.91
CA VAL A 295 -6.65 -5.46 3.11
C VAL A 295 -5.31 -4.77 2.87
N SER A 296 -4.81 -4.12 3.91
CA SER A 296 -3.44 -3.63 3.99
C SER A 296 -2.80 -4.14 5.27
N VAL A 297 -1.66 -4.78 5.15
CA VAL A 297 -0.86 -5.25 6.28
C VAL A 297 0.49 -4.57 6.26
N LEU A 298 0.82 -3.92 7.36
CA LEU A 298 2.13 -3.37 7.67
C LEU A 298 2.70 -4.13 8.87
N VAL A 299 3.91 -4.63 8.72
CA VAL A 299 4.70 -5.18 9.84
C VAL A 299 5.91 -4.26 10.03
N GLU A 300 5.90 -3.47 11.10
CA GLU A 300 7.03 -2.60 11.44
C GLU A 300 8.27 -3.48 11.66
N HIS A 301 9.37 -3.09 11.01
CA HIS A 301 10.65 -3.82 11.08
C HIS A 301 10.57 -5.31 10.68
N GLY A 302 9.54 -5.67 9.91
CA GLY A 302 9.30 -7.05 9.48
C GLY A 302 10.13 -7.50 8.27
N GLY A 303 10.92 -6.60 7.71
CA GLY A 303 11.77 -6.87 6.56
C GLY A 303 11.02 -6.91 5.24
N HIS A 304 10.85 -8.09 4.64
CA HIS A 304 10.24 -8.19 3.32
C HIS A 304 8.73 -8.42 3.37
N GLY A 305 7.98 -7.66 2.56
CA GLY A 305 6.52 -7.78 2.46
C GLY A 305 6.04 -9.19 2.09
N ALA A 306 6.79 -9.89 1.24
CA ALA A 306 6.47 -11.25 0.80
C ALA A 306 6.48 -12.30 1.94
N SER A 307 7.41 -12.17 2.88
CA SER A 307 7.61 -13.15 3.97
C SER A 307 6.88 -12.78 5.26
N ALA A 308 6.73 -11.48 5.56
CA ALA A 308 6.13 -11.05 6.82
C ALA A 308 4.67 -10.60 6.67
N ALA A 309 4.34 -9.77 5.69
CA ALA A 309 3.01 -9.17 5.58
C ALA A 309 2.04 -10.01 4.71
N ALA A 310 2.52 -10.60 3.63
CA ALA A 310 1.67 -11.35 2.69
C ALA A 310 0.97 -12.58 3.31
N PRO A 311 1.64 -13.42 4.15
CA PRO A 311 0.96 -14.54 4.82
C PRO A 311 -0.14 -14.09 5.77
N LEU A 312 0.07 -12.99 6.50
CA LEU A 312 -0.93 -12.44 7.41
C LEU A 312 -2.15 -11.95 6.64
N ALA A 313 -1.94 -11.21 5.55
CA ALA A 313 -3.04 -10.74 4.69
C ALA A 313 -3.86 -11.91 4.12
N ARG A 314 -3.19 -12.98 3.64
CA ARG A 314 -3.87 -14.19 3.19
C ARG A 314 -4.77 -14.77 4.28
N THR A 315 -4.23 -14.98 5.48
CA THR A 315 -4.99 -15.54 6.61
C THR A 315 -6.19 -14.66 6.97
N MET A 316 -6.03 -13.33 6.99
CA MET A 316 -7.12 -12.39 7.25
C MET A 316 -8.21 -12.48 6.19
N VAL A 317 -7.84 -12.52 4.92
CA VAL A 317 -8.78 -12.63 3.79
C VAL A 317 -9.54 -13.96 3.83
N GLU A 318 -8.83 -15.08 4.01
CA GLU A 318 -9.46 -16.40 4.11
C GLU A 318 -10.45 -16.45 5.29
N LYS A 319 -10.08 -15.88 6.43
CA LYS A 319 -10.95 -15.83 7.61
C LYS A 319 -12.15 -14.90 7.42
N PHE A 320 -11.96 -13.76 6.77
CA PHE A 320 -13.07 -12.86 6.44
C PHE A 320 -14.11 -13.56 5.55
N LEU A 321 -13.68 -14.21 4.48
CA LEU A 321 -14.60 -14.91 3.56
C LEU A 321 -15.27 -16.14 4.19
N GLU A 322 -14.62 -16.79 5.16
CA GLU A 322 -15.21 -17.85 5.95
C GLU A 322 -16.34 -17.33 6.88
N LEU A 323 -16.10 -16.19 7.52
CA LEU A 323 -17.06 -15.58 8.46
C LEU A 323 -18.23 -14.88 7.76
N TYR A 324 -18.02 -14.42 6.55
CA TYR A 324 -18.99 -13.70 5.72
C TYR A 324 -19.09 -14.39 4.36
N PRO A 325 -19.70 -15.59 4.27
CA PRO A 325 -19.96 -16.24 2.99
C PRO A 325 -20.84 -15.36 2.10
N GLU A 326 -20.86 -15.62 0.80
CA GLU A 326 -21.86 -14.99 -0.08
C GLU A 326 -23.24 -15.43 0.40
N ALA A 327 -24.20 -14.48 0.48
CA ALA A 327 -25.59 -14.86 0.64
C ALA A 327 -25.96 -15.72 -0.60
N ASN A 328 -26.46 -16.91 -0.38
CA ASN A 328 -27.05 -17.68 -1.47
C ASN A 328 -28.22 -16.84 -2.00
N ASP A 329 -28.24 -16.58 -3.32
CA ASP A 329 -29.33 -15.84 -3.99
C ASP A 329 -30.68 -16.60 -3.93
N ASP A 330 -30.79 -17.61 -3.08
CA ASP A 330 -31.94 -18.51 -2.93
C ASP A 330 -32.72 -18.33 -1.58
N GLU A 331 -32.52 -17.19 -0.84
CA GLU A 331 -33.34 -16.86 0.33
C GLU A 331 -34.10 -15.54 0.17
#